data_0ddc34c8a3249834f127916e7af914b2
#
_entry.id   0ddc34c8a3249834f127916e7af914b2
#
_cell.length_a   1.000
_cell.length_b   1.000
_cell.length_c   1.000
_cell.angle_alpha   90.00
_cell.angle_beta   90.00
_cell.angle_gamma   90.00
#
_symmetry.space_group_name_H-M   'P 1'
#
loop_
_entity.id
_entity.type
_entity.pdbx_description
1 polymer ?
#
loop_
_entity_poly.entity_id
_entity_poly.type
_entity_poly.pdbx_seq_one_letter_code
_entity_poly.pdbx_strand_id
1 'polypeptide(L)'
;METKIFNYKPTPPYDFTTHLEGFSLPGKPVPWIFDRKTRSMRMLLCREPENCVPVEVSFTGEPWDPYIEIIAIGHASHWVMDNVLEIVRARFDWRVFERRARKISFLNKVVSMFPGVRPGRCLSLYNALVDVVVKQRIALKLAIDIYSRLVRAYGMETIIDGREYYSHPMPTKLAAADPADVRGLGLTRVKARSIVEISKAEVEGRLPSIKEALEEPENTAKELTKIYGVGEWSAKLALAMVNPLFPLGPSSDLAVRRGIQMLTGKEPSPQVVEEFLEELGDYTGLAMYLAALYYEKSKTRKV
;
A
#
# COMPACT_ATOMS: atom_id res chain seq x y z
N MET A 1 23.94 19.53 2.05
CA MET A 1 22.59 19.64 2.66
C MET A 1 22.64 19.00 4.03
N GLU A 2 21.92 19.54 5.03
CA GLU A 2 21.81 18.93 6.35
C GLU A 2 21.10 17.57 6.19
N THR A 3 21.56 16.56 6.94
CA THR A 3 20.99 15.22 6.88
C THR A 3 20.68 14.76 8.30
N LYS A 4 19.47 14.23 8.52
CA LYS A 4 19.07 13.69 9.81
C LYS A 4 18.84 12.18 9.69
N ILE A 5 19.47 11.43 10.60
CA ILE A 5 19.39 9.96 10.64
C ILE A 5 18.55 9.56 11.85
N PHE A 6 17.59 8.68 11.61
CA PHE A 6 16.79 8.04 12.63
C PHE A 6 16.96 6.52 12.54
N ASN A 7 17.07 5.87 13.68
CA ASN A 7 17.21 4.44 13.80
C ASN A 7 16.03 3.86 14.58
N TYR A 8 15.49 2.74 14.10
CA TYR A 8 14.37 2.07 14.73
C TYR A 8 14.53 0.56 14.69
N LYS A 9 14.24 -0.10 15.82
CA LYS A 9 14.24 -1.56 15.92
C LYS A 9 12.79 -2.05 16.06
N PRO A 10 12.16 -2.57 14.98
CA PRO A 10 10.82 -3.13 15.06
C PRO A 10 10.74 -4.33 16.00
N THR A 11 9.55 -4.58 16.57
CA THR A 11 9.30 -5.83 17.29
C THR A 11 9.33 -7.01 16.31
N PRO A 12 10.20 -8.01 16.54
CA PRO A 12 10.30 -9.17 15.66
C PRO A 12 9.08 -10.11 15.79
N PRO A 13 8.76 -10.88 14.73
CA PRO A 13 9.38 -10.82 13.42
C PRO A 13 8.90 -9.60 12.61
N TYR A 14 9.80 -9.05 11.78
CA TYR A 14 9.49 -7.94 10.89
C TYR A 14 10.16 -8.12 9.54
N ASP A 15 9.37 -8.06 8.45
CA ASP A 15 9.86 -8.03 7.09
C ASP A 15 8.99 -7.11 6.23
N PHE A 16 9.57 -6.03 5.74
CA PHE A 16 8.94 -5.13 4.78
C PHE A 16 9.51 -5.30 3.36
N THR A 17 10.69 -5.88 3.23
CA THR A 17 11.35 -6.07 1.94
C THR A 17 10.59 -7.02 1.04
N THR A 18 9.99 -8.06 1.59
CA THR A 18 9.11 -8.97 0.84
C THR A 18 7.91 -8.26 0.23
N HIS A 19 7.33 -7.26 0.92
CA HIS A 19 6.28 -6.41 0.35
C HIS A 19 6.82 -5.57 -0.81
N LEU A 20 7.94 -4.87 -0.59
CA LEU A 20 8.57 -4.04 -1.62
C LEU A 20 8.91 -4.83 -2.89
N GLU A 21 9.45 -6.04 -2.74
CA GLU A 21 9.73 -6.94 -3.86
C GLU A 21 8.48 -7.36 -4.65
N GLY A 22 7.36 -7.55 -3.96
CA GLY A 22 6.08 -7.95 -4.57
C GLY A 22 5.37 -6.81 -5.29
N PHE A 23 5.56 -5.57 -4.82
CA PHE A 23 4.78 -4.41 -5.24
C PHE A 23 5.63 -3.26 -5.83
N SER A 24 6.87 -3.55 -6.26
CA SER A 24 7.74 -2.61 -6.95
C SER A 24 8.32 -3.22 -8.22
N LEU A 25 8.68 -2.36 -9.17
CA LEU A 25 9.49 -2.71 -10.34
C LEU A 25 10.74 -1.83 -10.36
N PRO A 26 11.91 -2.35 -10.83
CA PRO A 26 13.15 -1.58 -10.88
C PRO A 26 12.99 -0.24 -11.59
N GLY A 27 13.40 0.85 -10.93
CA GLY A 27 13.35 2.21 -11.46
C GLY A 27 11.95 2.80 -11.65
N LYS A 28 10.89 2.13 -11.20
CA LYS A 28 9.50 2.61 -11.30
C LYS A 28 9.04 3.17 -9.94
N PRO A 29 8.86 4.49 -9.79
CA PRO A 29 8.33 5.08 -8.55
C PRO A 29 6.85 4.74 -8.34
N VAL A 30 6.47 4.34 -7.08
CA VAL A 30 5.11 3.96 -6.70
C VAL A 30 4.65 4.45 -5.29
N PRO A 31 4.96 5.61 -4.74
CA PRO A 31 5.94 6.68 -5.10
C PRO A 31 7.38 6.32 -4.75
N TRP A 32 7.59 5.29 -3.91
CA TRP A 32 8.95 4.86 -3.58
C TRP A 32 9.61 4.16 -4.75
N ILE A 33 10.93 4.32 -4.86
CA ILE A 33 11.78 3.52 -5.72
C ILE A 33 12.53 2.54 -4.82
N PHE A 34 12.33 1.24 -5.03
CA PHE A 34 12.99 0.20 -4.26
C PHE A 34 14.24 -0.31 -4.97
N ASP A 35 15.35 -0.32 -4.26
CA ASP A 35 16.59 -0.99 -4.67
C ASP A 35 16.72 -2.32 -3.93
N ARG A 36 16.61 -3.41 -4.68
CA ARG A 36 16.68 -4.77 -4.14
C ARG A 36 18.07 -5.14 -3.62
N LYS A 37 19.15 -4.57 -4.21
CA LYS A 37 20.51 -4.90 -3.83
C LYS A 37 20.87 -4.34 -2.46
N THR A 38 20.51 -3.11 -2.22
CA THR A 38 20.75 -2.41 -0.95
C THR A 38 19.64 -2.63 0.07
N ARG A 39 18.52 -3.27 -0.32
CA ARG A 39 17.30 -3.41 0.50
C ARG A 39 16.83 -2.05 1.02
N SER A 40 16.86 -1.03 0.17
CA SER A 40 16.46 0.32 0.52
C SER A 40 15.37 0.85 -0.39
N MET A 41 14.54 1.74 0.12
CA MET A 41 13.59 2.52 -0.67
C MET A 41 13.85 4.00 -0.49
N ARG A 42 13.57 4.78 -1.53
CA ARG A 42 13.62 6.24 -1.47
C ARG A 42 12.34 6.86 -2.01
N MET A 43 11.92 7.95 -1.41
CA MET A 43 10.69 8.66 -1.75
C MET A 43 10.80 10.14 -1.36
N LEU A 44 9.90 10.94 -1.89
CA LEU A 44 9.70 12.31 -1.45
C LEU A 44 8.45 12.34 -0.54
N LEU A 45 8.65 12.57 0.74
CA LEU A 45 7.57 12.65 1.71
C LEU A 45 7.12 14.09 1.85
N CYS A 46 5.89 14.39 1.45
CA CYS A 46 5.31 15.73 1.48
C CYS A 46 4.23 15.81 2.55
N ARG A 47 4.31 16.86 3.38
CA ARG A 47 3.23 17.28 4.27
C ARG A 47 2.27 18.22 3.53
N GLU A 48 2.85 19.12 2.75
CA GLU A 48 2.20 20.08 1.85
C GLU A 48 3.07 20.20 0.58
N PRO A 49 2.57 20.75 -0.54
CA PRO A 49 3.35 20.82 -1.76
C PRO A 49 4.72 21.49 -1.62
N GLU A 50 4.83 22.51 -0.76
CA GLU A 50 6.08 23.24 -0.52
C GLU A 50 6.92 22.63 0.62
N ASN A 51 6.39 21.65 1.35
CA ASN A 51 7.06 21.03 2.50
C ASN A 51 7.28 19.54 2.25
N CYS A 52 8.21 19.25 1.34
CA CYS A 52 8.58 17.90 0.96
C CYS A 52 10.01 17.60 1.41
N VAL A 53 10.21 16.40 1.96
CA VAL A 53 11.50 15.91 2.45
C VAL A 53 11.88 14.65 1.68
N PRO A 54 13.04 14.62 0.99
CA PRO A 54 13.59 13.40 0.42
C PRO A 54 14.02 12.44 1.53
N VAL A 55 13.59 11.20 1.44
CA VAL A 55 13.80 10.18 2.47
C VAL A 55 14.35 8.91 1.83
N GLU A 56 15.39 8.34 2.44
CA GLU A 56 15.87 7.00 2.16
C GLU A 56 15.61 6.12 3.38
N VAL A 57 15.13 4.90 3.16
CA VAL A 57 14.85 3.94 4.22
C VAL A 57 15.54 2.63 3.90
N SER A 58 16.45 2.20 4.77
CA SER A 58 17.18 0.95 4.64
C SER A 58 16.68 -0.09 5.63
N PHE A 59 16.51 -1.32 5.14
CA PHE A 59 16.06 -2.48 5.93
C PHE A 59 17.20 -3.47 6.06
N THR A 60 17.74 -3.64 7.27
CA THR A 60 18.85 -4.53 7.54
C THR A 60 18.49 -5.59 8.58
N GLY A 61 19.34 -6.59 8.71
CA GLY A 61 19.09 -7.74 9.58
C GLY A 61 18.10 -8.74 8.98
N GLU A 62 17.80 -9.76 9.76
CA GLU A 62 16.85 -10.82 9.43
C GLU A 62 15.48 -10.53 10.10
N PRO A 63 14.38 -11.19 9.70
CA PRO A 63 13.07 -10.92 10.28
C PRO A 63 13.00 -11.01 11.81
N TRP A 64 13.86 -11.81 12.43
CA TRP A 64 13.92 -12.01 13.87
C TRP A 64 14.88 -11.06 14.60
N ASP A 65 15.71 -10.31 13.87
CA ASP A 65 16.56 -9.23 14.36
C ASP A 65 16.58 -8.06 13.37
N PRO A 66 15.41 -7.41 13.14
CA PRO A 66 15.23 -6.38 12.13
C PRO A 66 15.77 -5.03 12.60
N TYR A 67 16.23 -4.23 11.64
CA TYR A 67 16.66 -2.87 11.87
C TYR A 67 16.26 -1.96 10.69
N ILE A 68 15.79 -0.76 11.02
CA ILE A 68 15.40 0.27 10.04
C ILE A 68 16.25 1.51 10.29
N GLU A 69 16.93 1.97 9.24
CA GLU A 69 17.57 3.29 9.19
C GLU A 69 16.78 4.20 8.26
N ILE A 70 16.48 5.41 8.72
CA ILE A 70 15.76 6.43 7.97
C ILE A 70 16.68 7.64 7.82
N ILE A 71 17.01 8.01 6.60
CA ILE A 71 17.83 9.17 6.26
C ILE A 71 16.91 10.22 5.64
N ALA A 72 16.73 11.35 6.31
CA ALA A 72 15.99 12.48 5.81
C ALA A 72 16.94 13.60 5.38
N ILE A 73 16.79 14.10 4.17
CA ILE A 73 17.69 15.11 3.56
C ILE A 73 17.01 16.46 3.59
N GLY A 74 17.63 17.44 4.27
CA GLY A 74 17.10 18.79 4.50
C GLY A 74 16.50 18.95 5.89
N HIS A 75 15.63 19.96 6.05
CA HIS A 75 15.00 20.25 7.33
C HIS A 75 13.96 19.17 7.70
N ALA A 76 14.42 18.15 8.42
CA ALA A 76 13.59 17.05 8.87
C ALA A 76 13.28 17.16 10.37
N SER A 77 12.01 16.99 10.70
CA SER A 77 11.52 16.86 12.08
C SER A 77 11.07 15.41 12.36
N HIS A 78 10.67 15.13 13.60
CA HIS A 78 10.21 13.79 13.99
C HIS A 78 9.00 13.28 13.18
N TRP A 79 8.22 14.19 12.55
CA TRP A 79 7.11 13.80 11.71
C TRP A 79 7.53 12.90 10.52
N VAL A 80 8.76 13.08 9.99
CA VAL A 80 9.31 12.24 8.91
C VAL A 80 9.46 10.81 9.40
N MET A 81 10.11 10.63 10.57
CA MET A 81 10.28 9.32 11.16
C MET A 81 8.91 8.67 11.44
N ASP A 82 7.99 9.40 12.08
CA ASP A 82 6.68 8.87 12.42
C ASP A 82 5.91 8.40 11.19
N ASN A 83 5.87 9.22 10.13
CA ASN A 83 5.18 8.84 8.89
C ASN A 83 5.86 7.66 8.18
N VAL A 84 7.18 7.60 8.14
CA VAL A 84 7.89 6.45 7.56
C VAL A 84 7.55 5.17 8.34
N LEU A 85 7.62 5.20 9.68
CA LEU A 85 7.30 4.04 10.50
C LEU A 85 5.84 3.58 10.34
N GLU A 86 4.91 4.50 10.08
CA GLU A 86 3.52 4.18 9.74
C GLU A 86 3.41 3.55 8.34
N ILE A 87 4.08 4.13 7.32
CA ILE A 87 4.08 3.59 5.95
C ILE A 87 4.58 2.15 5.94
N VAL A 88 5.68 1.86 6.64
CA VAL A 88 6.29 0.52 6.68
C VAL A 88 5.73 -0.36 7.80
N ARG A 89 4.72 0.14 8.55
CA ARG A 89 4.08 -0.54 9.70
C ARG A 89 5.08 -1.11 10.70
N ALA A 90 6.14 -0.38 10.99
CA ALA A 90 7.19 -0.83 11.90
C ALA A 90 6.71 -0.99 13.35
N ARG A 91 5.66 -0.25 13.73
CA ARG A 91 5.06 -0.28 15.08
C ARG A 91 3.96 -1.34 15.26
N PHE A 92 3.59 -2.05 14.19
CA PHE A 92 2.54 -3.08 14.24
C PHE A 92 3.03 -4.32 14.99
N ASP A 93 2.29 -4.79 15.99
CA ASP A 93 2.61 -6.03 16.71
C ASP A 93 2.10 -7.27 15.96
N TRP A 94 3.00 -7.89 15.21
CA TRP A 94 2.73 -9.11 14.46
C TRP A 94 2.31 -10.30 15.33
N ARG A 95 2.78 -10.38 16.57
CA ARG A 95 2.60 -11.54 17.45
C ARG A 95 1.14 -11.81 17.77
N VAL A 96 0.32 -10.76 17.87
CA VAL A 96 -1.12 -10.90 18.13
C VAL A 96 -1.81 -11.54 16.92
N PHE A 97 -1.55 -11.04 15.73
CA PHE A 97 -2.05 -11.63 14.48
C PHE A 97 -1.56 -13.07 14.31
N GLU A 98 -0.27 -13.33 14.49
CA GLU A 98 0.33 -14.65 14.30
C GLU A 98 -0.33 -15.71 15.18
N ARG A 99 -0.55 -15.41 16.46
CA ARG A 99 -1.23 -16.36 17.39
C ARG A 99 -2.64 -16.74 16.92
N ARG A 100 -3.40 -15.80 16.34
CA ARG A 100 -4.72 -16.07 15.78
C ARG A 100 -4.62 -16.84 14.47
N ALA A 101 -3.79 -16.37 13.55
CA ALA A 101 -3.61 -16.96 12.23
C ALA A 101 -3.13 -18.42 12.29
N ARG A 102 -2.28 -18.78 13.25
CA ARG A 102 -1.79 -20.15 13.43
C ARG A 102 -2.87 -21.17 13.80
N LYS A 103 -4.03 -20.75 14.29
CA LYS A 103 -5.19 -21.63 14.55
C LYS A 103 -5.88 -22.04 13.26
N ILE A 104 -5.75 -21.27 12.19
CA ILE A 104 -6.36 -21.53 10.88
C ILE A 104 -5.33 -22.27 10.03
N SER A 105 -5.61 -23.52 9.67
CA SER A 105 -4.64 -24.46 9.05
C SER A 105 -3.89 -23.87 7.86
N PHE A 106 -4.57 -23.24 6.88
CA PHE A 106 -3.90 -22.69 5.72
C PHE A 106 -3.09 -21.41 6.03
N LEU A 107 -3.53 -20.60 7.00
CA LEU A 107 -2.80 -19.40 7.42
C LEU A 107 -1.55 -19.75 8.23
N ASN A 108 -1.58 -20.82 9.03
CA ASN A 108 -0.37 -21.30 9.73
C ASN A 108 0.77 -21.56 8.74
N LYS A 109 0.47 -22.16 7.58
CA LYS A 109 1.45 -22.35 6.50
C LYS A 109 1.98 -21.02 5.98
N VAL A 110 1.08 -20.07 5.73
CA VAL A 110 1.44 -18.75 5.13
C VAL A 110 2.26 -17.90 6.09
N VAL A 111 1.87 -17.79 7.36
CA VAL A 111 2.64 -17.02 8.36
C VAL A 111 4.01 -17.62 8.63
N SER A 112 4.16 -18.95 8.50
CA SER A 112 5.46 -19.63 8.58
C SER A 112 6.36 -19.36 7.37
N MET A 113 5.78 -19.15 6.18
CA MET A 113 6.51 -18.82 4.96
C MET A 113 6.90 -17.33 4.88
N PHE A 114 6.11 -16.46 5.51
CA PHE A 114 6.27 -15.00 5.48
C PHE A 114 6.29 -14.41 6.89
N PRO A 115 7.29 -14.78 7.74
CA PRO A 115 7.33 -14.30 9.11
C PRO A 115 7.50 -12.78 9.14
N GLY A 116 6.57 -12.10 9.78
CA GLY A 116 6.63 -10.65 9.96
C GLY A 116 6.37 -9.79 8.73
N VAL A 117 5.93 -10.37 7.62
CA VAL A 117 5.65 -9.60 6.39
C VAL A 117 4.46 -8.68 6.59
N ARG A 118 4.65 -7.39 6.30
CA ARG A 118 3.63 -6.35 6.42
C ARG A 118 3.35 -5.70 5.07
N PRO A 119 2.08 -5.40 4.74
CA PRO A 119 1.76 -4.54 3.60
C PRO A 119 2.14 -3.09 3.90
N GLY A 120 2.41 -2.30 2.89
CA GLY A 120 2.55 -0.86 3.02
C GLY A 120 1.24 -0.21 3.49
N ARG A 121 1.34 0.92 4.20
CA ARG A 121 0.21 1.74 4.61
C ARG A 121 0.16 3.03 3.82
N CYS A 122 -1.00 3.39 3.30
CA CYS A 122 -1.26 4.73 2.80
C CYS A 122 -1.63 5.65 3.97
N LEU A 123 -1.05 6.84 4.00
CA LEU A 123 -1.34 7.86 5.03
C LEU A 123 -2.51 8.78 4.63
N SER A 124 -3.09 8.58 3.45
CA SER A 124 -4.20 9.35 2.92
C SER A 124 -5.15 8.40 2.19
N LEU A 125 -6.45 8.62 2.39
CA LEU A 125 -7.51 7.88 1.68
C LEU A 125 -7.47 8.20 0.19
N TYR A 126 -7.14 9.44 -0.17
CA TYR A 126 -6.90 9.85 -1.54
C TYR A 126 -5.82 8.99 -2.23
N ASN A 127 -4.65 8.86 -1.61
CA ASN A 127 -3.56 8.07 -2.17
C ASN A 127 -3.94 6.60 -2.33
N ALA A 128 -4.65 6.03 -1.36
CA ALA A 128 -5.15 4.66 -1.42
C ALA A 128 -6.14 4.47 -2.58
N LEU A 129 -7.10 5.39 -2.76
CA LEU A 129 -8.11 5.31 -3.82
C LEU A 129 -7.48 5.42 -5.22
N VAL A 130 -6.53 6.35 -5.42
CA VAL A 130 -5.83 6.51 -6.71
C VAL A 130 -5.06 5.23 -7.05
N ASP A 131 -4.30 4.67 -6.11
CA ASP A 131 -3.56 3.43 -6.31
C ASP A 131 -4.50 2.24 -6.62
N VAL A 132 -5.59 2.11 -5.87
CA VAL A 132 -6.59 1.05 -6.06
C VAL A 132 -7.28 1.15 -7.43
N VAL A 133 -7.68 2.36 -7.87
CA VAL A 133 -8.32 2.55 -9.18
C VAL A 133 -7.38 2.14 -10.32
N VAL A 134 -6.09 2.47 -10.21
CA VAL A 134 -5.10 1.99 -11.20
C VAL A 134 -5.06 0.47 -11.26
N LYS A 135 -5.13 -0.22 -10.12
CA LYS A 135 -5.05 -1.68 -10.01
C LYS A 135 -6.30 -2.44 -10.47
N GLN A 136 -7.45 -1.78 -10.63
CA GLN A 136 -8.69 -2.45 -11.03
C GLN A 136 -8.53 -3.31 -12.30
N ARG A 137 -8.84 -4.62 -12.22
CA ARG A 137 -8.96 -5.55 -13.36
C ARG A 137 -7.76 -5.60 -14.32
N ILE A 138 -6.54 -5.37 -13.84
CA ILE A 138 -5.31 -5.52 -14.63
C ILE A 138 -4.24 -6.28 -13.85
N ALA A 139 -3.26 -6.82 -14.56
CA ALA A 139 -2.12 -7.48 -13.93
C ALA A 139 -1.31 -6.49 -13.09
N LEU A 140 -0.82 -6.93 -11.94
CA LEU A 140 -0.09 -6.10 -10.98
C LEU A 140 1.11 -5.37 -11.60
N LYS A 141 1.91 -6.06 -12.44
CA LYS A 141 3.08 -5.43 -13.12
C LYS A 141 2.66 -4.27 -14.01
N LEU A 142 1.55 -4.40 -14.75
CA LEU A 142 1.01 -3.32 -15.58
C LEU A 142 0.47 -2.18 -14.72
N ALA A 143 -0.18 -2.49 -13.60
CA ALA A 143 -0.67 -1.49 -12.66
C ALA A 143 0.48 -0.66 -12.09
N ILE A 144 1.59 -1.30 -11.67
CA ILE A 144 2.80 -0.63 -11.19
C ILE A 144 3.38 0.29 -12.27
N ASP A 145 3.46 -0.16 -13.51
CA ASP A 145 4.00 0.66 -14.62
C ASP A 145 3.12 1.89 -14.90
N ILE A 146 1.81 1.71 -14.94
CA ILE A 146 0.86 2.84 -15.13
C ILE A 146 0.92 3.81 -13.94
N TYR A 147 0.94 3.29 -12.70
CA TYR A 147 1.03 4.13 -11.51
C TYR A 147 2.34 4.92 -11.46
N SER A 148 3.44 4.30 -11.89
CA SER A 148 4.73 4.98 -12.02
C SER A 148 4.66 6.17 -13.01
N ARG A 149 3.96 6.02 -14.15
CA ARG A 149 3.75 7.13 -15.09
C ARG A 149 2.91 8.24 -14.46
N LEU A 150 1.89 7.88 -13.70
CA LEU A 150 1.04 8.84 -12.98
C LEU A 150 1.85 9.61 -11.92
N VAL A 151 2.71 8.92 -11.16
CA VAL A 151 3.63 9.53 -10.20
C VAL A 151 4.58 10.51 -10.88
N ARG A 152 5.20 10.13 -12.00
CA ARG A 152 6.11 11.01 -12.76
C ARG A 152 5.40 12.23 -13.34
N ALA A 153 4.16 12.08 -13.83
CA ALA A 153 3.42 13.17 -14.46
C ALA A 153 2.81 14.15 -13.45
N TYR A 154 2.33 13.65 -12.31
CA TYR A 154 1.51 14.43 -11.38
C TYR A 154 2.07 14.49 -9.96
N GLY A 155 3.11 13.74 -9.62
CA GLY A 155 3.83 13.86 -8.36
C GLY A 155 4.73 15.10 -8.30
N MET A 156 5.36 15.30 -7.15
CA MET A 156 6.52 16.16 -7.00
C MET A 156 7.77 15.33 -7.22
N GLU A 157 8.78 15.92 -7.81
CA GLU A 157 10.08 15.29 -8.04
C GLU A 157 11.19 16.16 -7.47
N THR A 158 12.21 15.53 -6.92
CA THR A 158 13.49 16.17 -6.65
C THR A 158 14.63 15.22 -6.97
N ILE A 159 15.77 15.77 -7.37
CA ILE A 159 16.99 15.01 -7.69
C ILE A 159 18.09 15.49 -6.75
N ILE A 160 18.70 14.54 -6.01
CA ILE A 160 19.83 14.81 -5.12
C ILE A 160 20.94 13.81 -5.44
N ASP A 161 22.12 14.30 -5.73
CA ASP A 161 23.30 13.50 -6.10
C ASP A 161 22.99 12.44 -7.18
N GLY A 162 22.18 12.84 -8.19
CA GLY A 162 21.75 11.98 -9.29
C GLY A 162 20.70 10.94 -8.95
N ARG A 163 20.14 10.97 -7.75
CA ARG A 163 19.05 10.07 -7.30
C ARG A 163 17.71 10.80 -7.34
N GLU A 164 16.73 10.18 -7.97
CA GLU A 164 15.36 10.68 -8.08
C GLU A 164 14.53 10.32 -6.85
N TYR A 165 13.72 11.28 -6.37
CA TYR A 165 12.74 11.11 -5.27
C TYR A 165 11.40 11.62 -5.76
N TYR A 166 10.34 10.83 -5.55
CA TYR A 166 8.99 11.15 -5.99
C TYR A 166 7.99 11.12 -4.83
N SER A 167 7.02 12.03 -4.87
CA SER A 167 5.84 11.98 -4.02
C SER A 167 4.71 11.17 -4.67
N HIS A 168 3.64 10.92 -3.93
CA HIS A 168 2.36 10.54 -4.54
C HIS A 168 1.89 11.61 -5.54
N PRO A 169 1.03 11.23 -6.52
CA PRO A 169 0.38 12.20 -7.39
C PRO A 169 -0.35 13.26 -6.57
N MET A 170 -0.14 14.53 -6.89
CA MET A 170 -0.71 15.65 -6.14
C MET A 170 -2.19 15.83 -6.49
N PRO A 171 -3.11 15.91 -5.50
CA PRO A 171 -4.54 16.02 -5.75
C PRO A 171 -4.88 17.29 -6.53
N THR A 172 -4.21 18.40 -6.25
CA THR A 172 -4.43 19.68 -6.97
C THR A 172 -4.07 19.59 -8.45
N LYS A 173 -2.97 18.91 -8.81
CA LYS A 173 -2.56 18.71 -10.20
C LYS A 173 -3.55 17.81 -10.95
N LEU A 174 -3.97 16.71 -10.33
CA LEU A 174 -4.91 15.75 -10.95
C LEU A 174 -6.34 16.27 -11.01
N ALA A 175 -6.80 17.08 -10.04
CA ALA A 175 -8.11 17.71 -10.07
C ALA A 175 -8.26 18.71 -11.24
N ALA A 176 -7.16 19.37 -11.63
CA ALA A 176 -7.09 20.29 -12.74
C ALA A 176 -6.79 19.63 -14.10
N ALA A 177 -6.46 18.34 -14.12
CA ALA A 177 -6.07 17.62 -15.34
C ALA A 177 -7.27 17.29 -16.23
N ASP A 178 -7.05 17.30 -17.56
CA ASP A 178 -8.01 16.70 -18.49
C ASP A 178 -7.97 15.16 -18.33
N PRO A 179 -9.13 14.50 -18.15
CA PRO A 179 -9.18 13.03 -18.15
C PRO A 179 -8.58 12.37 -19.40
N ALA A 180 -8.49 13.07 -20.54
CA ALA A 180 -7.85 12.56 -21.74
C ALA A 180 -6.33 12.46 -21.57
N ASP A 181 -5.69 13.43 -20.90
CA ASP A 181 -4.26 13.40 -20.60
C ASP A 181 -3.93 12.27 -19.62
N VAL A 182 -4.74 12.15 -18.57
CA VAL A 182 -4.60 11.06 -17.58
C VAL A 182 -4.77 9.69 -18.25
N ARG A 183 -5.70 9.56 -19.20
CA ARG A 183 -5.89 8.35 -20.02
C ARG A 183 -4.64 8.04 -20.86
N GLY A 184 -3.97 9.05 -21.39
CA GLY A 184 -2.73 8.91 -22.16
C GLY A 184 -1.62 8.16 -21.45
N LEU A 185 -1.67 8.06 -20.12
CA LEU A 185 -0.72 7.29 -19.31
C LEU A 185 -0.96 5.77 -19.33
N GLY A 186 -1.97 5.28 -20.08
CA GLY A 186 -2.29 3.87 -20.22
C GLY A 186 -3.52 3.42 -19.42
N LEU A 187 -4.31 4.36 -18.93
CA LEU A 187 -5.55 4.10 -18.21
C LEU A 187 -6.74 3.96 -19.17
N THR A 188 -7.79 3.24 -18.74
CA THR A 188 -9.08 3.28 -19.44
C THR A 188 -9.77 4.63 -19.21
N ARG A 189 -10.70 5.01 -20.08
CA ARG A 189 -11.49 6.24 -19.96
C ARG A 189 -12.16 6.35 -18.58
N VAL A 190 -12.72 5.24 -18.09
CA VAL A 190 -13.39 5.19 -16.77
C VAL A 190 -12.39 5.47 -15.65
N LYS A 191 -11.24 4.77 -15.62
CA LYS A 191 -10.22 4.94 -14.58
C LYS A 191 -9.65 6.37 -14.57
N ALA A 192 -9.33 6.92 -15.74
CA ALA A 192 -8.81 8.27 -15.85
C ALA A 192 -9.80 9.30 -15.27
N ARG A 193 -11.09 9.21 -15.65
CA ARG A 193 -12.14 10.04 -15.07
C ARG A 193 -12.28 9.81 -13.57
N SER A 194 -12.26 8.56 -13.10
CA SER A 194 -12.35 8.25 -11.66
C SER A 194 -11.25 8.92 -10.85
N ILE A 195 -10.00 8.87 -11.35
CA ILE A 195 -8.85 9.49 -10.67
C ILE A 195 -9.04 11.01 -10.58
N VAL A 196 -9.49 11.66 -11.65
CA VAL A 196 -9.78 13.11 -11.63
C VAL A 196 -10.90 13.44 -10.64
N GLU A 197 -12.00 12.67 -10.63
CA GLU A 197 -13.12 12.89 -9.70
C GLU A 197 -12.73 12.64 -8.23
N ILE A 198 -11.90 11.63 -7.96
CA ILE A 198 -11.32 11.39 -6.62
C ILE A 198 -10.46 12.58 -6.19
N SER A 199 -9.65 13.11 -7.12
CA SER A 199 -8.77 14.25 -6.85
C SER A 199 -9.54 15.54 -6.58
N LYS A 200 -10.64 15.78 -7.32
CA LYS A 200 -11.56 16.88 -7.04
C LYS A 200 -12.22 16.72 -5.67
N ALA A 201 -12.67 15.51 -5.34
CA ALA A 201 -13.29 15.24 -4.05
C ALA A 201 -12.31 15.52 -2.88
N GLU A 202 -11.03 15.19 -3.04
CA GLU A 202 -9.98 15.50 -2.05
C GLU A 202 -9.79 17.02 -1.91
N VAL A 203 -9.59 17.74 -3.02
CA VAL A 203 -9.37 19.20 -3.02
C VAL A 203 -10.56 19.97 -2.46
N GLU A 204 -11.76 19.49 -2.68
CA GLU A 204 -13.02 20.07 -2.19
C GLU A 204 -13.37 19.64 -0.76
N GLY A 205 -12.54 18.81 -0.11
CA GLY A 205 -12.79 18.31 1.24
C GLY A 205 -13.99 17.36 1.35
N ARG A 206 -14.38 16.69 0.27
CA ARG A 206 -15.50 15.75 0.21
C ARG A 206 -15.10 14.28 0.49
N LEU A 207 -13.80 13.97 0.52
CA LEU A 207 -13.38 12.65 0.97
C LEU A 207 -13.51 12.55 2.50
N PRO A 208 -13.98 11.40 3.01
CA PRO A 208 -13.96 11.14 4.44
C PRO A 208 -12.54 11.27 5.02
N SER A 209 -12.44 11.78 6.24
CA SER A 209 -11.17 11.83 6.95
C SER A 209 -10.65 10.44 7.31
N ILE A 210 -9.34 10.32 7.58
CA ILE A 210 -8.77 9.08 8.10
C ILE A 210 -9.44 8.67 9.42
N LYS A 211 -9.83 9.63 10.26
CA LYS A 211 -10.54 9.35 11.51
C LYS A 211 -11.88 8.66 11.26
N GLU A 212 -12.71 9.20 10.38
CA GLU A 212 -13.99 8.58 9.98
C GLU A 212 -13.76 7.19 9.36
N ALA A 213 -12.74 7.05 8.50
CA ALA A 213 -12.38 5.77 7.90
C ALA A 213 -11.99 4.69 8.93
N LEU A 214 -11.44 5.09 10.08
CA LEU A 214 -11.05 4.18 11.16
C LEU A 214 -12.21 3.88 12.13
N GLU A 215 -13.02 4.88 12.45
CA GLU A 215 -14.13 4.77 13.42
C GLU A 215 -15.37 4.13 12.80
N GLU A 216 -15.67 4.45 11.52
CA GLU A 216 -16.87 4.01 10.82
C GLU A 216 -16.55 3.40 9.44
N PRO A 217 -15.76 2.33 9.35
CA PRO A 217 -15.25 1.81 8.08
C PRO A 217 -16.35 1.37 7.11
N GLU A 218 -17.45 0.78 7.60
CA GLU A 218 -18.54 0.34 6.75
C GLU A 218 -19.34 1.52 6.17
N ASN A 219 -19.59 2.54 6.98
CA ASN A 219 -20.26 3.77 6.53
C ASN A 219 -19.36 4.51 5.53
N THR A 220 -18.08 4.63 5.86
CA THR A 220 -17.08 5.23 4.95
C THR A 220 -17.01 4.47 3.62
N ALA A 221 -17.05 3.13 3.63
CA ALA A 221 -17.08 2.35 2.40
C ALA A 221 -18.30 2.72 1.52
N LYS A 222 -19.49 2.87 2.12
CA LYS A 222 -20.70 3.29 1.40
C LYS A 222 -20.56 4.71 0.81
N GLU A 223 -20.01 5.66 1.57
CA GLU A 223 -19.78 7.02 1.07
C GLU A 223 -18.80 7.03 -0.10
N LEU A 224 -17.73 6.26 -0.03
CA LEU A 224 -16.75 6.15 -1.11
C LEU A 224 -17.37 5.60 -2.40
N THR A 225 -18.35 4.70 -2.32
CA THR A 225 -19.01 4.17 -3.53
C THR A 225 -19.86 5.19 -4.28
N LYS A 226 -20.16 6.36 -3.71
CA LYS A 226 -20.83 7.46 -4.39
C LYS A 226 -19.89 8.20 -5.37
N ILE A 227 -18.58 8.01 -5.24
CA ILE A 227 -17.59 8.61 -6.14
C ILE A 227 -17.54 7.81 -7.45
N TYR A 228 -17.55 8.50 -8.57
CA TYR A 228 -17.51 7.88 -9.89
C TYR A 228 -16.35 6.88 -10.05
N GLY A 229 -16.67 5.64 -10.38
CA GLY A 229 -15.70 4.55 -10.63
C GLY A 229 -15.12 3.89 -9.38
N VAL A 230 -15.58 4.28 -8.18
CA VAL A 230 -15.26 3.60 -6.92
C VAL A 230 -16.39 2.62 -6.59
N GLY A 231 -16.12 1.32 -6.78
CA GLY A 231 -17.04 0.26 -6.35
C GLY A 231 -16.67 -0.28 -4.98
N GLU A 232 -17.49 -1.22 -4.46
CA GLU A 232 -17.32 -1.83 -3.13
C GLU A 232 -15.91 -2.43 -2.94
N TRP A 233 -15.41 -3.18 -3.94
CA TRP A 233 -14.05 -3.73 -3.90
C TRP A 233 -12.98 -2.64 -3.72
N SER A 234 -13.12 -1.52 -4.45
CA SER A 234 -12.15 -0.41 -4.35
C SER A 234 -12.23 0.30 -3.01
N ALA A 235 -13.44 0.52 -2.50
CA ALA A 235 -13.65 1.15 -1.20
C ALA A 235 -13.05 0.29 -0.06
N LYS A 236 -13.38 -1.01 -0.03
CA LYS A 236 -12.84 -1.94 0.99
C LYS A 236 -11.31 -2.05 0.93
N LEU A 237 -10.73 -2.12 -0.28
CA LEU A 237 -9.27 -2.19 -0.42
C LEU A 237 -8.60 -0.89 0.01
N ALA A 238 -9.14 0.28 -0.37
CA ALA A 238 -8.60 1.57 0.06
C ALA A 238 -8.63 1.72 1.58
N LEU A 239 -9.74 1.32 2.23
CA LEU A 239 -9.87 1.31 3.69
C LEU A 239 -8.86 0.36 4.35
N ALA A 240 -8.66 -0.84 3.79
CA ALA A 240 -7.63 -1.76 4.28
C ALA A 240 -6.21 -1.16 4.19
N MET A 241 -5.93 -0.38 3.14
CA MET A 241 -4.62 0.25 2.94
C MET A 241 -4.34 1.39 3.92
N VAL A 242 -5.36 2.12 4.39
CA VAL A 242 -5.19 3.22 5.35
C VAL A 242 -5.30 2.78 6.81
N ASN A 243 -5.96 1.65 7.10
CA ASN A 243 -6.16 1.19 8.46
C ASN A 243 -4.88 0.53 9.02
N PRO A 244 -4.46 0.84 10.26
CA PRO A 244 -3.29 0.22 10.87
C PRO A 244 -3.46 -1.28 11.16
N LEU A 245 -4.69 -1.77 11.39
CA LEU A 245 -4.98 -3.15 11.78
C LEU A 245 -5.57 -4.02 10.66
N PHE A 246 -6.04 -3.44 9.55
CA PHE A 246 -6.72 -4.17 8.46
C PHE A 246 -7.98 -4.96 8.86
N PRO A 247 -8.97 -4.34 9.49
CA PRO A 247 -10.20 -5.06 9.87
C PRO A 247 -11.04 -5.49 8.68
N LEU A 248 -10.83 -4.87 7.53
CA LEU A 248 -11.54 -5.14 6.29
C LEU A 248 -10.59 -5.56 5.18
N GLY A 249 -11.14 -6.25 4.19
CA GLY A 249 -10.47 -6.57 2.94
C GLY A 249 -11.51 -6.99 1.89
N PRO A 250 -11.15 -6.94 0.61
CA PRO A 250 -12.05 -7.35 -0.46
C PRO A 250 -12.08 -8.89 -0.59
N SER A 251 -12.99 -9.57 0.10
CA SER A 251 -13.18 -11.03 0.02
C SER A 251 -13.41 -11.54 -1.42
N SER A 252 -13.95 -10.68 -2.28
CA SER A 252 -14.15 -10.94 -3.71
C SER A 252 -12.88 -10.82 -4.56
N ASP A 253 -11.74 -10.39 -3.99
CA ASP A 253 -10.49 -10.21 -4.74
C ASP A 253 -9.96 -11.52 -5.30
N LEU A 254 -9.61 -11.52 -6.59
CA LEU A 254 -9.16 -12.72 -7.30
C LEU A 254 -7.85 -13.28 -6.73
N ALA A 255 -6.89 -12.42 -6.37
CA ALA A 255 -5.60 -12.87 -5.83
C ALA A 255 -5.78 -13.50 -4.44
N VAL A 256 -6.68 -12.95 -3.61
CA VAL A 256 -7.05 -13.52 -2.32
C VAL A 256 -7.65 -14.92 -2.51
N ARG A 257 -8.68 -15.05 -3.35
CA ARG A 257 -9.37 -16.33 -3.59
C ARG A 257 -8.43 -17.38 -4.20
N ARG A 258 -7.60 -17.00 -5.17
CA ARG A 258 -6.59 -17.89 -5.77
C ARG A 258 -5.50 -18.30 -4.80
N GLY A 259 -5.08 -17.40 -3.92
CA GLY A 259 -4.13 -17.72 -2.84
C GLY A 259 -4.71 -18.75 -1.88
N ILE A 260 -5.96 -18.57 -1.44
CA ILE A 260 -6.65 -19.54 -0.58
C ILE A 260 -6.84 -20.88 -1.33
N GLN A 261 -7.25 -20.86 -2.60
CA GLN A 261 -7.38 -22.06 -3.43
C GLN A 261 -6.08 -22.87 -3.49
N MET A 262 -4.94 -22.20 -3.69
CA MET A 262 -3.63 -22.87 -3.74
C MET A 262 -3.22 -23.50 -2.40
N LEU A 263 -3.70 -22.94 -1.30
CA LEU A 263 -3.38 -23.39 0.05
C LEU A 263 -4.32 -24.51 0.55
N THR A 264 -5.57 -24.51 0.09
CA THR A 264 -6.64 -25.42 0.56
C THR A 264 -7.08 -26.47 -0.48
N GLY A 265 -6.71 -26.25 -1.77
CA GLY A 265 -7.18 -27.07 -2.90
C GLY A 265 -8.58 -26.71 -3.40
N LYS A 266 -9.30 -25.79 -2.76
CA LYS A 266 -10.66 -25.38 -3.13
C LYS A 266 -10.73 -23.88 -3.34
N GLU A 267 -11.38 -23.44 -4.43
CA GLU A 267 -11.64 -22.02 -4.66
C GLU A 267 -12.84 -21.58 -3.79
N PRO A 268 -12.64 -20.66 -2.83
CA PRO A 268 -13.73 -20.21 -1.97
C PRO A 268 -14.62 -19.17 -2.68
N SER A 269 -15.91 -19.12 -2.34
CA SER A 269 -16.74 -17.96 -2.59
C SER A 269 -16.32 -16.79 -1.68
N PRO A 270 -16.72 -15.53 -1.98
CA PRO A 270 -16.46 -14.42 -1.05
C PRO A 270 -16.97 -14.67 0.36
N GLN A 271 -18.17 -15.26 0.53
CA GLN A 271 -18.75 -15.61 1.83
C GLN A 271 -17.87 -16.61 2.58
N VAL A 272 -17.39 -17.64 1.92
CA VAL A 272 -16.48 -18.64 2.52
C VAL A 272 -15.15 -18.02 2.93
N VAL A 273 -14.66 -17.01 2.19
CA VAL A 273 -13.47 -16.24 2.62
C VAL A 273 -13.74 -15.49 3.91
N GLU A 274 -14.88 -14.84 4.03
CA GLU A 274 -15.28 -14.09 5.21
C GLU A 274 -15.44 -15.03 6.43
N GLU A 275 -16.15 -16.16 6.28
CA GLU A 275 -16.31 -17.18 7.31
C GLU A 275 -14.97 -17.75 7.80
N PHE A 276 -14.04 -18.08 6.87
CA PHE A 276 -12.72 -18.59 7.24
C PHE A 276 -11.89 -17.61 8.05
N LEU A 277 -12.14 -16.32 7.91
CA LEU A 277 -11.34 -15.27 8.50
C LEU A 277 -12.04 -14.55 9.67
N GLU A 278 -13.29 -14.94 9.99
CA GLU A 278 -14.10 -14.31 11.04
C GLU A 278 -13.38 -14.32 12.41
N GLU A 279 -12.72 -15.42 12.76
CA GLU A 279 -11.96 -15.54 14.01
C GLU A 279 -10.79 -14.57 14.14
N LEU A 280 -10.34 -13.98 13.02
CA LEU A 280 -9.24 -13.03 13.03
C LEU A 280 -9.69 -11.61 13.45
N GLY A 281 -10.98 -11.28 13.34
CA GLY A 281 -11.52 -9.97 13.66
C GLY A 281 -10.77 -8.86 12.93
N ASP A 282 -10.17 -7.93 13.68
CA ASP A 282 -9.44 -6.78 13.14
C ASP A 282 -8.23 -7.09 12.23
N TYR A 283 -7.90 -8.37 12.04
CA TYR A 283 -6.77 -8.80 11.20
C TYR A 283 -7.21 -9.52 9.91
N THR A 284 -8.49 -9.53 9.60
CA THR A 284 -9.05 -10.23 8.44
C THR A 284 -8.41 -9.77 7.13
N GLY A 285 -8.28 -8.46 6.92
CA GLY A 285 -7.64 -7.92 5.73
C GLY A 285 -6.14 -8.25 5.62
N LEU A 286 -5.44 -8.40 6.74
CA LEU A 286 -4.03 -8.84 6.74
C LEU A 286 -3.90 -10.28 6.27
N ALA A 287 -4.79 -11.17 6.68
CA ALA A 287 -4.83 -12.55 6.19
C ALA A 287 -5.14 -12.61 4.68
N MET A 288 -6.09 -11.80 4.21
CA MET A 288 -6.37 -11.66 2.77
C MET A 288 -5.13 -11.17 2.00
N TYR A 289 -4.42 -10.16 2.53
CA TYR A 289 -3.17 -9.69 1.94
C TYR A 289 -2.13 -10.81 1.82
N LEU A 290 -1.92 -11.60 2.88
CA LEU A 290 -0.96 -12.70 2.85
C LEU A 290 -1.35 -13.79 1.86
N ALA A 291 -2.64 -14.11 1.72
CA ALA A 291 -3.12 -15.04 0.70
C ALA A 291 -2.85 -14.50 -0.72
N ALA A 292 -3.12 -13.22 -0.96
CA ALA A 292 -2.82 -12.57 -2.25
C ALA A 292 -1.31 -12.53 -2.53
N LEU A 293 -0.49 -12.22 -1.54
CA LEU A 293 0.98 -12.24 -1.65
C LEU A 293 1.50 -13.63 -2.00
N TYR A 294 0.96 -14.67 -1.36
CA TYR A 294 1.29 -16.06 -1.66
C TYR A 294 1.01 -16.40 -3.13
N TYR A 295 -0.15 -16.00 -3.63
CA TYR A 295 -0.50 -16.18 -5.04
C TYR A 295 0.46 -15.44 -5.99
N GLU A 296 0.76 -14.17 -5.73
CA GLU A 296 1.65 -13.38 -6.60
C GLU A 296 3.09 -13.94 -6.59
N LYS A 297 3.62 -14.32 -5.43
CA LYS A 297 4.95 -14.95 -5.31
C LYS A 297 5.03 -16.33 -5.99
N SER A 298 3.93 -17.09 -6.02
CA SER A 298 3.89 -18.39 -6.70
C SER A 298 3.99 -18.29 -8.22
N LYS A 299 3.50 -17.20 -8.82
CA LYS A 299 3.64 -16.93 -10.27
C LYS A 299 5.09 -16.70 -10.68
N THR A 300 5.88 -16.07 -9.81
CA THR A 300 7.28 -15.76 -10.10
C THR A 300 8.22 -16.96 -9.97
N ARG A 301 7.80 -18.04 -9.28
CA ARG A 301 8.59 -19.28 -9.13
C ARG A 301 8.37 -20.29 -10.27
N LYS A 302 7.44 -20.03 -11.18
CA LYS A 302 7.12 -20.92 -12.32
C LYS A 302 7.75 -20.48 -13.65
N VAL A 303 8.63 -19.47 -13.63
CA VAL A 303 9.39 -18.99 -14.80
C VAL A 303 10.86 -19.36 -14.67
#